data_4c13e27587bc4f6592940befdfd5459b
#
_entry.id   4c13e27587bc4f6592940befdfd5459b
#
_cell.length_a   1.000
_cell.length_b   1.000
_cell.length_c   1.000
_cell.angle_alpha   90.00
_cell.angle_beta   90.00
_cell.angle_gamma   90.00
#
_symmetry.space_group_name_H-M   'P 1'
#
loop_
_entity.id
_entity.type
_entity.pdbx_description
1 polymer ?
#
loop_
_entity_poly.entity_id
_entity_poly.type
_entity_poly.pdbx_seq_one_letter_code
_entity_poly.pdbx_strand_id
1 'polypeptide(L)'
;RTIVDLIALGHQVVVTHGNGPQVGMINQAFEAAAKTEAHTPMLPMSVCVALSQGYIGYDLQNAIREELLTRQLDIPVATLITQVEVDANDKAFLNPTKPIGSFFSKEEADKLSQNGYIMKEDAGRGYRRVVASPMPVDIIEKQTVKALMDDCHVVITVGGGGIPVIREGNHLRGASAVIDKDW
;
A
#
# COMPACT_ATOMS: atom_id res chain seq x y z
N ARG A 1 -17.54 -12.23 0.25
CA ARG A 1 -18.50 -13.13 -0.46
C ARG A 1 -18.23 -13.14 -1.96
N THR A 2 -18.30 -12.03 -2.67
CA THR A 2 -18.10 -11.95 -4.14
C THR A 2 -16.78 -12.59 -4.62
N ILE A 3 -15.67 -12.41 -3.93
CA ILE A 3 -14.38 -13.04 -4.25
C ILE A 3 -14.52 -14.58 -4.21
N VAL A 4 -15.18 -15.10 -3.17
CA VAL A 4 -15.37 -16.55 -3.00
C VAL A 4 -16.39 -17.11 -3.99
N ASP A 5 -17.34 -16.29 -4.48
CA ASP A 5 -18.22 -16.67 -5.57
C ASP A 5 -17.43 -16.97 -6.86
N LEU A 6 -16.45 -16.12 -7.21
CA LEU A 6 -15.57 -16.34 -8.35
C LEU A 6 -14.70 -17.61 -8.18
N ILE A 7 -14.18 -17.84 -6.99
CA ILE A 7 -13.38 -19.03 -6.68
C ILE A 7 -14.24 -20.29 -6.82
N ALA A 8 -15.46 -20.28 -6.29
CA ALA A 8 -16.40 -21.40 -6.39
C ALA A 8 -16.80 -21.74 -7.83
N LEU A 9 -16.72 -20.74 -8.73
CA LEU A 9 -16.91 -20.93 -10.17
C LEU A 9 -15.66 -21.47 -10.91
N GLY A 10 -14.58 -21.75 -10.18
CA GLY A 10 -13.33 -22.29 -10.73
C GLY A 10 -12.35 -21.25 -11.24
N HIS A 11 -12.56 -19.96 -10.93
CA HIS A 11 -11.60 -18.92 -11.31
C HIS A 11 -10.40 -18.89 -10.37
N GLN A 12 -9.21 -18.72 -10.91
CA GLN A 12 -8.03 -18.33 -10.16
C GLN A 12 -8.13 -16.83 -9.84
N VAL A 13 -7.94 -16.46 -8.56
CA VAL A 13 -8.18 -15.09 -8.09
C VAL A 13 -6.93 -14.52 -7.43
N VAL A 14 -6.50 -13.37 -7.92
CA VAL A 14 -5.55 -12.48 -7.25
C VAL A 14 -6.32 -11.29 -6.70
N VAL A 15 -6.03 -10.93 -5.46
CA VAL A 15 -6.68 -9.80 -4.78
C VAL A 15 -5.66 -8.70 -4.56
N THR A 16 -6.01 -7.50 -4.94
CA THR A 16 -5.27 -6.28 -4.54
C THR A 16 -6.20 -5.32 -3.79
N HIS A 17 -5.62 -4.35 -3.10
CA HIS A 17 -6.37 -3.37 -2.32
C HIS A 17 -5.69 -1.99 -2.36
N GLY A 18 -6.45 -0.92 -2.08
CA GLY A 18 -5.89 0.40 -1.80
C GLY A 18 -5.42 0.52 -0.35
N ASN A 19 -4.60 1.54 -0.05
CA ASN A 19 -4.06 1.77 1.29
C ASN A 19 -3.95 3.26 1.68
N GLY A 20 -4.45 4.18 0.87
CA GLY A 20 -4.23 5.62 1.06
C GLY A 20 -4.49 6.15 2.48
N PRO A 21 -5.64 5.86 3.11
CA PRO A 21 -5.89 6.24 4.51
C PRO A 21 -4.91 5.57 5.48
N GLN A 22 -4.69 4.26 5.34
CA GLN A 22 -3.89 3.47 6.26
C GLN A 22 -2.40 3.85 6.23
N VAL A 23 -1.81 4.03 5.05
CA VAL A 23 -0.41 4.43 4.93
C VAL A 23 -0.16 5.81 5.54
N GLY A 24 -1.09 6.74 5.37
CA GLY A 24 -1.01 8.06 5.99
C GLY A 24 -1.15 8.01 7.51
N MET A 25 -2.09 7.23 8.01
CA MET A 25 -2.30 7.01 9.45
C MET A 25 -1.05 6.41 10.11
N ILE A 26 -0.46 5.38 9.52
CA ILE A 26 0.76 4.73 10.01
C ILE A 26 1.91 5.74 10.04
N ASN A 27 2.14 6.46 8.94
CA ASN A 27 3.19 7.45 8.87
C ASN A 27 3.04 8.54 9.93
N GLN A 28 1.82 9.08 10.10
CA GLN A 28 1.50 10.11 11.09
C GLN A 28 1.68 9.62 12.53
N ALA A 29 1.30 8.38 12.83
CA ALA A 29 1.44 7.79 14.16
C ALA A 29 2.92 7.66 14.56
N PHE A 30 3.78 7.14 13.68
CA PHE A 30 5.21 7.02 13.95
C PHE A 30 5.91 8.38 14.01
N GLU A 31 5.49 9.33 13.18
CA GLU A 31 6.02 10.69 13.23
C GLU A 31 5.65 11.42 14.52
N ALA A 32 4.43 11.24 15.01
CA ALA A 32 4.01 11.79 16.30
C ALA A 32 4.78 11.14 17.45
N ALA A 33 4.91 9.81 17.44
CA ALA A 33 5.63 9.07 18.47
C ALA A 33 7.13 9.40 18.50
N ALA A 34 7.76 9.68 17.35
CA ALA A 34 9.17 10.10 17.29
C ALA A 34 9.44 11.45 18.00
N LYS A 35 8.40 12.29 18.15
CA LYS A 35 8.48 13.59 18.84
C LYS A 35 8.18 13.51 20.33
N THR A 36 7.88 12.32 20.85
CA THR A 36 7.59 12.08 22.27
C THR A 36 8.76 11.43 22.99
N GLU A 37 8.63 11.25 24.30
CA GLU A 37 9.62 10.53 25.15
C GLU A 37 9.80 9.06 24.75
N ALA A 38 8.87 8.50 23.95
CA ALA A 38 8.99 7.13 23.43
C ALA A 38 10.16 6.94 22.46
N HIS A 39 10.66 8.04 21.86
CA HIS A 39 11.79 8.06 20.91
C HIS A 39 11.71 6.98 19.83
N THR A 40 10.51 6.66 19.35
CA THR A 40 10.34 5.68 18.27
C THR A 40 10.96 6.24 16.98
N PRO A 41 11.60 5.39 16.16
CA PRO A 41 12.15 5.86 14.89
C PRO A 41 11.05 6.31 13.94
N MET A 42 11.31 7.35 13.17
CA MET A 42 10.47 7.68 12.01
C MET A 42 10.59 6.57 10.97
N LEU A 43 9.45 6.15 10.42
CA LEU A 43 9.45 5.13 9.38
C LEU A 43 9.50 5.74 7.98
N PRO A 44 10.36 5.20 7.09
CA PRO A 44 10.31 5.52 5.67
C PRO A 44 8.93 5.21 5.06
N MET A 45 8.52 5.94 4.04
CA MET A 45 7.21 5.74 3.40
C MET A 45 7.04 4.33 2.85
N SER A 46 8.07 3.74 2.26
CA SER A 46 8.07 2.34 1.80
C SER A 46 7.75 1.34 2.91
N VAL A 47 8.27 1.56 4.13
CA VAL A 47 7.96 0.73 5.30
C VAL A 47 6.51 0.94 5.75
N CYS A 48 5.99 2.16 5.70
CA CYS A 48 4.58 2.42 5.99
C CYS A 48 3.65 1.70 4.98
N VAL A 49 4.04 1.63 3.70
CA VAL A 49 3.32 0.84 2.69
C VAL A 49 3.38 -0.64 3.03
N ALA A 50 4.54 -1.19 3.40
CA ALA A 50 4.68 -2.60 3.80
C ALA A 50 3.79 -2.94 5.02
N LEU A 51 3.78 -2.09 6.04
CA LEU A 51 2.89 -2.26 7.20
C LEU A 51 1.41 -2.22 6.80
N SER A 52 1.04 -1.36 5.85
CA SER A 52 -0.34 -1.31 5.34
C SER A 52 -0.74 -2.58 4.59
N GLN A 53 0.19 -3.21 3.87
CA GLN A 53 -0.04 -4.51 3.23
C GLN A 53 -0.30 -5.60 4.27
N GLY A 54 0.50 -5.65 5.33
CA GLY A 54 0.28 -6.57 6.45
C GLY A 54 -1.05 -6.32 7.14
N TYR A 55 -1.38 -5.08 7.46
CA TYR A 55 -2.61 -4.70 8.15
C TYR A 55 -3.86 -5.09 7.34
N ILE A 56 -3.98 -4.59 6.12
CA ILE A 56 -5.16 -4.84 5.27
C ILE A 56 -5.18 -6.30 4.79
N GLY A 57 -4.02 -6.83 4.41
CA GLY A 57 -3.88 -8.20 3.95
C GLY A 57 -4.28 -9.23 5.02
N TYR A 58 -3.94 -8.99 6.28
CA TYR A 58 -4.37 -9.82 7.41
C TYR A 58 -5.89 -9.90 7.51
N ASP A 59 -6.59 -8.76 7.48
CA ASP A 59 -8.05 -8.72 7.57
C ASP A 59 -8.71 -9.43 6.37
N LEU A 60 -8.21 -9.15 5.14
CA LEU A 60 -8.71 -9.78 3.92
C LEU A 60 -8.47 -11.29 3.90
N GLN A 61 -7.28 -11.73 4.32
CA GLN A 61 -6.90 -13.14 4.38
C GLN A 61 -7.83 -13.90 5.32
N ASN A 62 -8.09 -13.36 6.51
CA ASN A 62 -9.01 -13.97 7.48
C ASN A 62 -10.44 -14.02 6.94
N ALA A 63 -10.95 -12.92 6.39
CA ALA A 63 -12.31 -12.86 5.87
C ALA A 63 -12.55 -13.81 4.68
N ILE A 64 -11.56 -13.92 3.76
CA ILE A 64 -11.66 -14.84 2.63
C ILE A 64 -11.59 -16.29 3.11
N ARG A 65 -10.63 -16.60 4.01
CA ARG A 65 -10.48 -17.94 4.58
C ARG A 65 -11.75 -18.40 5.30
N GLU A 66 -12.34 -17.55 6.13
CA GLU A 66 -13.58 -17.86 6.85
C GLU A 66 -14.72 -18.19 5.89
N GLU A 67 -14.92 -17.39 4.83
CA GLU A 67 -15.98 -17.63 3.84
C GLU A 67 -15.70 -18.90 3.02
N LEU A 68 -14.45 -19.22 2.68
CA LEU A 68 -14.07 -20.47 2.01
C LEU A 68 -14.42 -21.68 2.86
N LEU A 69 -14.04 -21.68 4.14
CA LEU A 69 -14.33 -22.76 5.06
C LEU A 69 -15.85 -22.93 5.29
N THR A 70 -16.59 -21.82 5.38
CA THR A 70 -18.06 -21.85 5.50
C THR A 70 -18.70 -22.56 4.30
N ARG A 71 -18.09 -22.45 3.12
CA ARG A 71 -18.53 -23.14 1.89
C ARG A 71 -17.89 -24.51 1.67
N GLN A 72 -17.14 -25.02 2.64
CA GLN A 72 -16.41 -26.30 2.55
C GLN A 72 -15.40 -26.34 1.40
N LEU A 73 -14.79 -25.19 1.06
CA LEU A 73 -13.72 -25.05 0.10
C LEU A 73 -12.39 -24.98 0.85
N ASP A 74 -11.57 -26.01 0.74
CA ASP A 74 -10.23 -26.06 1.37
C ASP A 74 -9.17 -25.49 0.40
N ILE A 75 -9.19 -24.17 0.24
CA ILE A 75 -8.30 -23.44 -0.64
C ILE A 75 -7.42 -22.51 0.20
N PRO A 76 -6.08 -22.62 0.10
CA PRO A 76 -5.17 -21.77 0.85
C PRO A 76 -5.27 -20.30 0.43
N VAL A 77 -5.15 -19.41 1.40
CA VAL A 77 -5.12 -17.94 1.18
C VAL A 77 -3.83 -17.40 1.76
N ALA A 78 -3.08 -16.65 0.98
CA ALA A 78 -1.82 -16.05 1.41
C ALA A 78 -1.78 -14.55 1.10
N THR A 79 -1.29 -13.75 2.05
CA THR A 79 -0.91 -12.37 1.82
C THR A 79 0.58 -12.30 1.55
N LEU A 80 0.97 -11.76 0.41
CA LEU A 80 2.35 -11.61 0.00
C LEU A 80 2.78 -10.15 0.11
N ILE A 81 3.80 -9.88 0.92
CA ILE A 81 4.48 -8.59 0.92
C ILE A 81 5.13 -8.40 -0.44
N THR A 82 4.75 -7.33 -1.15
CA THR A 82 5.06 -7.17 -2.57
C THR A 82 5.69 -5.83 -2.84
N GLN A 83 6.86 -5.85 -3.46
CA GLN A 83 7.62 -4.70 -3.90
C GLN A 83 7.37 -4.42 -5.39
N VAL A 84 7.34 -3.14 -5.75
CA VAL A 84 7.18 -2.72 -7.14
C VAL A 84 8.28 -1.73 -7.49
N GLU A 85 9.03 -2.08 -8.52
CA GLU A 85 10.11 -1.24 -9.04
C GLU A 85 9.54 0.01 -9.71
N VAL A 86 10.15 1.16 -9.42
CA VAL A 86 9.84 2.45 -10.02
C VAL A 86 11.11 3.12 -10.54
N ASP A 87 10.98 3.96 -11.56
CA ASP A 87 12.11 4.74 -12.08
C ASP A 87 12.45 5.88 -11.10
N ALA A 88 13.73 5.95 -10.69
CA ALA A 88 14.24 7.03 -9.85
C ALA A 88 14.05 8.43 -10.45
N ASN A 89 13.98 8.53 -11.78
CA ASN A 89 13.81 9.76 -12.53
C ASN A 89 12.37 10.07 -12.91
N ASP A 90 11.39 9.33 -12.38
CA ASP A 90 9.99 9.58 -12.65
C ASP A 90 9.61 11.01 -12.23
N LYS A 91 8.93 11.74 -13.14
CA LYS A 91 8.49 13.13 -12.91
C LYS A 91 7.53 13.28 -11.72
N ALA A 92 6.88 12.21 -11.30
CA ALA A 92 6.03 12.20 -10.12
C ALA A 92 6.77 12.60 -8.84
N PHE A 93 8.09 12.33 -8.75
CA PHE A 93 8.91 12.77 -7.61
C PHE A 93 9.05 14.28 -7.52
N LEU A 94 8.99 14.99 -8.67
CA LEU A 94 9.03 16.45 -8.74
C LEU A 94 7.65 17.09 -8.55
N ASN A 95 6.56 16.34 -8.80
CA ASN A 95 5.19 16.84 -8.68
C ASN A 95 4.28 15.85 -7.94
N PRO A 96 4.34 15.80 -6.61
CA PRO A 96 3.49 14.93 -5.79
C PRO A 96 2.00 15.21 -5.98
N THR A 97 1.22 14.15 -6.21
CA THR A 97 -0.23 14.26 -6.48
C THR A 97 -1.09 13.24 -5.72
N LYS A 98 -0.49 12.15 -5.20
CA LYS A 98 -1.26 11.08 -4.54
C LYS A 98 -1.67 11.47 -3.14
N PRO A 99 -2.98 11.64 -2.85
CA PRO A 99 -3.46 11.97 -1.51
C PRO A 99 -3.32 10.77 -0.57
N ILE A 100 -2.82 11.02 0.64
CA ILE A 100 -2.69 10.03 1.71
C ILE A 100 -3.20 10.59 3.04
N GLY A 101 -3.53 9.70 3.98
CA GLY A 101 -3.90 10.04 5.34
C GLY A 101 -5.26 10.70 5.47
N SER A 102 -5.42 11.42 6.59
CA SER A 102 -6.67 12.09 6.97
C SER A 102 -6.88 13.41 6.23
N PHE A 103 -8.08 13.94 6.34
CA PHE A 103 -8.40 15.29 5.92
C PHE A 103 -8.05 16.29 7.03
N PHE A 104 -7.59 17.46 6.63
CA PHE A 104 -7.19 18.56 7.50
C PHE A 104 -7.97 19.83 7.13
N SER A 105 -8.19 20.68 8.11
CA SER A 105 -8.64 22.06 7.86
C SER A 105 -7.55 22.85 7.12
N LYS A 106 -7.92 24.01 6.57
CA LYS A 106 -6.93 24.88 5.92
C LYS A 106 -5.84 25.34 6.91
N GLU A 107 -6.21 25.68 8.13
CA GLU A 107 -5.28 26.14 9.15
C GLU A 107 -4.26 25.06 9.54
N GLU A 108 -4.72 23.82 9.67
CA GLU A 108 -3.85 22.68 9.94
C GLU A 108 -2.94 22.38 8.76
N ALA A 109 -3.47 22.44 7.52
CA ALA A 109 -2.69 22.24 6.31
C ALA A 109 -1.59 23.30 6.14
N ASP A 110 -1.88 24.57 6.46
CA ASP A 110 -0.90 25.66 6.42
C ASP A 110 0.25 25.40 7.43
N LYS A 111 -0.06 24.92 8.63
CA LYS A 111 0.96 24.51 9.62
C LYS A 111 1.79 23.32 9.15
N LEU A 112 1.15 22.32 8.56
CA LEU A 112 1.85 21.15 8.02
C LEU A 112 2.75 21.53 6.84
N SER A 113 2.31 22.47 6.00
CA SER A 113 3.12 22.98 4.89
C SER A 113 4.39 23.69 5.38
N GLN A 114 4.33 24.41 6.49
CA GLN A 114 5.52 25.01 7.13
C GLN A 114 6.52 23.96 7.63
N ASN A 115 6.06 22.74 7.92
CA ASN A 115 6.88 21.60 8.28
C ASN A 115 7.40 20.79 7.08
N GLY A 116 7.22 21.31 5.86
CA GLY A 116 7.72 20.70 4.63
C GLY A 116 6.80 19.68 3.96
N TYR A 117 5.54 19.52 4.44
CA TYR A 117 4.57 18.68 3.76
C TYR A 117 3.92 19.39 2.58
N ILE A 118 3.67 18.63 1.52
CA ILE A 118 2.89 19.15 0.38
C ILE A 118 1.42 18.83 0.67
N MET A 119 0.62 19.88 0.86
CA MET A 119 -0.80 19.80 1.13
C MET A 119 -1.59 20.25 -0.09
N LYS A 120 -2.62 19.52 -0.48
CA LYS A 120 -3.54 19.90 -1.57
C LYS A 120 -4.97 19.74 -1.12
N GLU A 121 -5.84 20.60 -1.62
CA GLU A 121 -7.29 20.48 -1.46
C GLU A 121 -7.78 19.23 -2.19
N ASP A 122 -8.66 18.46 -1.54
CA ASP A 122 -9.21 17.22 -2.08
C ASP A 122 -10.74 17.33 -2.21
N ALA A 123 -11.18 17.80 -3.37
CA ALA A 123 -12.57 17.80 -3.83
C ALA A 123 -13.57 18.44 -2.84
N GLY A 124 -13.22 19.56 -2.22
CA GLY A 124 -14.08 20.31 -1.28
C GLY A 124 -14.26 19.66 0.09
N ARG A 125 -13.58 18.53 0.35
CA ARG A 125 -13.64 17.78 1.62
C ARG A 125 -12.61 18.22 2.66
N GLY A 126 -11.72 19.13 2.28
CA GLY A 126 -10.59 19.60 3.07
C GLY A 126 -9.25 19.37 2.38
N TYR A 127 -8.18 19.47 3.13
CA TYR A 127 -6.82 19.32 2.63
C TYR A 127 -6.25 17.96 2.99
N ARG A 128 -5.46 17.40 2.10
CA ARG A 128 -4.70 16.17 2.35
C ARG A 128 -3.24 16.33 1.99
N ARG A 129 -2.38 15.60 2.69
CA ARG A 129 -0.99 15.44 2.28
C ARG A 129 -0.95 14.70 0.95
N VAL A 130 -0.11 15.17 0.03
CA VAL A 130 0.16 14.46 -1.22
C VAL A 130 1.62 14.01 -1.27
N VAL A 131 1.83 12.84 -1.86
CA VAL A 131 3.14 12.22 -2.07
C VAL A 131 3.32 11.89 -3.54
N ALA A 132 4.55 11.59 -3.93
CA ALA A 132 4.85 11.10 -5.27
C ALA A 132 4.09 9.80 -5.56
N SER A 133 3.63 9.64 -6.81
CA SER A 133 2.99 8.42 -7.28
C SER A 133 3.61 8.05 -8.65
N PRO A 134 4.83 7.46 -8.64
CA PRO A 134 5.51 7.08 -9.86
C PRO A 134 4.81 5.90 -10.53
N MET A 135 5.05 5.76 -11.85
CA MET A 135 4.56 4.63 -12.63
C MET A 135 5.28 3.34 -12.22
N PRO A 136 4.55 2.21 -12.07
CA PRO A 136 5.16 0.91 -11.82
C PRO A 136 5.93 0.43 -13.05
N VAL A 137 7.13 -0.12 -12.83
CA VAL A 137 7.98 -0.70 -13.86
C VAL A 137 7.87 -2.21 -13.86
N ASP A 138 8.04 -2.84 -12.70
CA ASP A 138 7.98 -4.29 -12.54
C ASP A 138 7.57 -4.69 -11.11
N ILE A 139 6.92 -5.85 -10.99
CA ILE A 139 6.60 -6.47 -9.70
C ILE A 139 7.73 -7.43 -9.35
N ILE A 140 8.43 -7.17 -8.24
CA ILE A 140 9.61 -7.96 -7.85
C ILE A 140 9.22 -9.42 -7.58
N GLU A 141 8.15 -9.65 -6.84
CA GLU A 141 7.70 -10.98 -6.43
C GLU A 141 6.75 -11.66 -7.44
N LYS A 142 6.70 -11.21 -8.70
CA LYS A 142 5.75 -11.75 -9.71
C LYS A 142 5.86 -13.26 -9.93
N GLN A 143 7.07 -13.82 -9.84
CA GLN A 143 7.27 -15.28 -9.98
C GLN A 143 6.71 -16.03 -8.78
N THR A 144 6.83 -15.48 -7.57
CA THR A 144 6.24 -16.06 -6.36
C THR A 144 4.72 -16.01 -6.42
N VAL A 145 4.14 -14.89 -6.85
CA VAL A 145 2.69 -14.77 -7.08
C VAL A 145 2.23 -15.84 -8.06
N LYS A 146 2.93 -15.99 -9.20
CA LYS A 146 2.60 -17.01 -10.19
C LYS A 146 2.69 -18.43 -9.62
N ALA A 147 3.73 -18.75 -8.88
CA ALA A 147 3.90 -20.08 -8.29
C ALA A 147 2.78 -20.43 -7.31
N LEU A 148 2.35 -19.47 -6.46
CA LEU A 148 1.22 -19.66 -5.55
C LEU A 148 -0.10 -19.85 -6.31
N MET A 149 -0.31 -19.11 -7.40
CA MET A 149 -1.49 -19.28 -8.24
C MET A 149 -1.51 -20.63 -8.95
N ASP A 150 -0.36 -21.07 -9.48
CA ASP A 150 -0.21 -22.39 -10.13
C ASP A 150 -0.49 -23.51 -9.13
N ASP A 151 -0.25 -23.29 -7.83
CA ASP A 151 -0.58 -24.22 -6.72
C ASP A 151 -1.98 -23.93 -6.11
N CYS A 152 -2.87 -23.31 -6.88
CA CYS A 152 -4.27 -23.07 -6.53
C CYS A 152 -4.49 -22.23 -5.25
N HIS A 153 -3.57 -21.35 -4.88
CA HIS A 153 -3.76 -20.42 -3.77
C HIS A 153 -4.54 -19.17 -4.21
N VAL A 154 -5.33 -18.63 -3.30
CA VAL A 154 -5.81 -17.23 -3.40
C VAL A 154 -4.70 -16.32 -2.89
N VAL A 155 -4.23 -15.42 -3.73
CA VAL A 155 -3.10 -14.55 -3.39
C VAL A 155 -3.56 -13.11 -3.22
N ILE A 156 -3.30 -12.55 -2.04
CA ILE A 156 -3.48 -11.11 -1.77
C ILE A 156 -2.10 -10.46 -1.94
N THR A 157 -1.95 -9.58 -2.91
CA THR A 157 -0.64 -9.06 -3.33
C THR A 157 -0.73 -7.64 -3.88
N VAL A 158 0.41 -6.98 -4.04
CA VAL A 158 0.54 -5.62 -4.62
C VAL A 158 -0.35 -4.60 -3.89
N GLY A 159 -0.63 -4.81 -2.62
CA GLY A 159 -1.47 -3.91 -1.82
C GLY A 159 -0.95 -2.47 -1.82
N GLY A 160 -1.87 -1.52 -2.06
CA GLY A 160 -1.52 -0.10 -2.21
C GLY A 160 -0.70 0.24 -3.46
N GLY A 161 -0.74 -0.63 -4.49
CA GLY A 161 0.08 -0.51 -5.69
C GLY A 161 1.48 -1.10 -5.54
N GLY A 162 1.77 -1.75 -4.40
CA GLY A 162 3.08 -2.32 -4.06
C GLY A 162 3.98 -1.37 -3.27
N ILE A 163 5.00 -1.93 -2.62
CA ILE A 163 6.02 -1.15 -1.92
C ILE A 163 6.96 -0.55 -2.97
N PRO A 164 7.01 0.79 -3.13
CA PRO A 164 7.84 1.38 -4.16
C PRO A 164 9.31 1.23 -3.83
N VAL A 165 10.07 0.68 -4.76
CA VAL A 165 11.52 0.47 -4.66
C VAL A 165 12.23 0.94 -5.92
N ILE A 166 13.46 1.46 -5.74
CA ILE A 166 14.37 1.81 -6.81
C ILE A 166 15.49 0.77 -6.84
N ARG A 167 15.76 0.23 -8.00
CA ARG A 167 16.83 -0.77 -8.18
C ARG A 167 18.19 -0.10 -8.35
N GLU A 168 19.12 -0.49 -7.51
CA GLU A 168 20.52 -0.08 -7.53
C GLU A 168 21.40 -1.34 -7.59
N GLY A 169 21.59 -1.88 -8.78
CA GLY A 169 22.23 -3.19 -8.96
C GLY A 169 21.40 -4.31 -8.33
N ASN A 170 21.96 -5.04 -7.38
CA ASN A 170 21.26 -6.08 -6.63
C ASN A 170 20.50 -5.56 -5.40
N HIS A 171 20.64 -4.28 -5.07
CA HIS A 171 19.98 -3.65 -3.95
C HIS A 171 18.65 -3.02 -4.37
N LEU A 172 17.62 -3.15 -3.52
CA LEU A 172 16.34 -2.48 -3.67
C LEU A 172 16.21 -1.43 -2.57
N ARG A 173 16.27 -0.17 -2.95
CA ARG A 173 16.11 0.95 -2.02
C ARG A 173 14.67 1.43 -2.01
N GLY A 174 14.04 1.48 -0.83
CA GLY A 174 12.67 2.01 -0.68
C GLY A 174 12.56 3.46 -1.17
N ALA A 175 11.54 3.75 -1.97
CA ALA A 175 11.24 5.09 -2.46
C ALA A 175 10.24 5.82 -1.53
N SER A 176 10.38 7.16 -1.44
CA SER A 176 9.44 8.01 -0.70
C SER A 176 8.22 8.33 -1.57
N ALA A 177 7.39 7.33 -1.81
CA ALA A 177 6.26 7.38 -2.73
C ALA A 177 5.15 6.42 -2.29
N VAL A 178 3.97 6.56 -2.89
CA VAL A 178 2.87 5.60 -2.83
C VAL A 178 2.33 5.42 -4.24
N ILE A 179 2.47 4.22 -4.79
CA ILE A 179 2.01 3.90 -6.15
C ILE A 179 0.47 3.91 -6.19
N ASP A 180 -0.11 4.29 -7.31
CA ASP A 180 -1.54 4.17 -7.50
C ASP A 180 -1.91 2.71 -7.82
N LYS A 181 -2.83 2.13 -7.07
CA LYS A 181 -3.27 0.74 -7.24
C LYS A 181 -3.95 0.47 -8.59
N ASP A 182 -4.36 1.54 -9.28
CA ASP A 182 -5.10 1.44 -10.55
C ASP A 182 -4.16 1.40 -11.78
N TRP A 183 -2.83 1.47 -11.54
CA TRP A 183 -1.81 1.22 -12.57
C TRP A 183 -1.44 -0.26 -12.63
#